data_3334f535c705c1553d4327d6f631c495
#
_entry.id   3334f535c705c1553d4327d6f631c495
#
_cell.length_a   1.000
_cell.length_b   1.000
_cell.length_c   1.000
_cell.angle_alpha   90.00
_cell.angle_beta   90.00
_cell.angle_gamma   90.00
#
_symmetry.space_group_name_H-M   'P 1'
#
loop_
_entity.id
_entity.type
_entity.pdbx_description
1 polymer ?
#
loop_
_entity_poly.entity_id
_entity_poly.type
_entity_poly.pdbx_seq_one_letter_code
_entity_poly.pdbx_strand_id
1 'polypeptide(L)'
;MRKILFTLALVAAAATASAQDWPQFLGPTADSKSPQKNLLREWPAEGPEVKWTTAVGIGYGGPVVRDGKVYLLDRDAEKETETMRCIDLATGKDLWGYTYPSTGAVMFPGSRSVPTLDGNYVYSCGHNGDLYCIDITTGKPVWNKNIFAGYGGTKLPTWAISQIPLVYGDLVYVVAQTPTVGMVALNKKTGAEVWKSAPYAEITYASPSLVKVSGEDHISIVVSSTNAVQNRGAAKQMGRVIGYDPKTGKELWSYDNWDCHISCAPVTAAGDNKFLVVGGYERGASMFQVIKGADGTFSTKELFVTVEFGDQTKPALFHNGLFYAMYGTNSRRDGLCCMDMNGNVLWKTKRAPNFDKGSMILADGLILATDGADTLYLIEPSAEGYKPISTAPLLAGGAGTSEMGGRMTNGNWAPLALADGMLLIRNHTTMKCVKVTK
;
A
#
# COMPACT_ATOMS: atom_id res chain seq x y z
N MET A 1 -2.94 5.17 74.14
CA MET A 1 -3.67 4.99 72.89
C MET A 1 -2.92 5.70 71.75
N ARG A 2 -2.15 4.96 70.95
CA ARG A 2 -1.41 5.49 69.77
C ARG A 2 -2.30 5.41 68.57
N LYS A 3 -2.62 6.58 67.96
CA LYS A 3 -3.35 6.66 66.69
C LYS A 3 -2.35 6.45 65.54
N ILE A 4 -2.54 5.36 64.77
CA ILE A 4 -1.80 5.09 63.55
C ILE A 4 -2.58 5.76 62.41
N LEU A 5 -1.98 6.79 61.79
CA LEU A 5 -2.48 7.37 60.53
C LEU A 5 -1.99 6.50 59.39
N PHE A 6 -2.91 5.89 58.67
CA PHE A 6 -2.63 5.27 57.35
C PHE A 6 -2.70 6.35 56.28
N THR A 7 -1.58 6.69 55.72
CA THR A 7 -1.50 7.55 54.53
C THR A 7 -1.68 6.66 53.31
N LEU A 8 -2.85 6.77 52.64
CA LEU A 8 -3.09 6.14 51.33
C LEU A 8 -2.33 6.93 50.28
N ALA A 9 -1.23 6.38 49.75
CA ALA A 9 -0.57 6.91 48.56
C ALA A 9 -1.38 6.50 47.32
N LEU A 10 -2.04 7.47 46.68
CA LEU A 10 -2.68 7.30 45.37
C LEU A 10 -1.58 7.24 44.29
N VAL A 11 -1.24 6.05 43.83
CA VAL A 11 -0.40 5.87 42.64
C VAL A 11 -1.28 6.16 41.42
N ALA A 12 -1.17 7.35 40.87
CA ALA A 12 -1.72 7.67 39.56
C ALA A 12 -0.92 6.90 38.52
N ALA A 13 -1.46 5.80 38.02
CA ALA A 13 -0.95 5.14 36.82
C ALA A 13 -1.17 6.10 35.64
N ALA A 14 -0.11 6.80 35.25
CA ALA A 14 -0.09 7.48 33.96
C ALA A 14 -0.22 6.39 32.87
N ALA A 15 -1.40 6.27 32.27
CA ALA A 15 -1.57 5.49 31.06
C ALA A 15 -0.71 6.18 30.00
N THR A 16 0.49 5.64 29.74
CA THR A 16 1.25 6.02 28.56
C THR A 16 0.42 5.60 27.36
N ALA A 17 -0.18 6.58 26.69
CA ALA A 17 -0.78 6.33 25.39
C ALA A 17 0.33 5.73 24.51
N SER A 18 0.22 4.45 24.17
CA SER A 18 1.12 3.83 23.22
C SER A 18 1.00 4.58 21.91
N ALA A 19 2.11 5.05 21.36
CA ALA A 19 2.15 5.68 20.05
C ALA A 19 1.45 4.77 19.03
N GLN A 20 0.55 5.34 18.24
CA GLN A 20 -0.17 4.59 17.23
C GLN A 20 0.58 4.69 15.90
N ASP A 21 1.48 3.74 15.70
CA ASP A 21 2.34 3.70 14.52
C ASP A 21 1.59 3.31 13.23
N TRP A 22 2.20 3.69 12.09
CA TRP A 22 1.83 3.26 10.74
C TRP A 22 3.06 2.66 10.06
N PRO A 23 3.51 1.45 10.44
CA PRO A 23 4.88 0.97 10.17
C PRO A 23 5.11 0.41 8.76
N GLN A 24 4.08 0.22 7.97
CA GLN A 24 4.13 -0.41 6.65
C GLN A 24 2.99 0.04 5.75
N PHE A 25 3.04 -0.38 4.49
CA PHE A 25 1.95 -0.20 3.53
C PHE A 25 0.63 -0.76 4.09
N LEU A 26 -0.45 0.02 3.96
CA LEU A 26 -1.79 -0.28 4.48
C LEU A 26 -1.88 -0.35 6.01
N GLY A 27 -0.84 0.13 6.74
CA GLY A 27 -0.87 0.31 8.18
C GLY A 27 -0.52 -0.92 9.02
N PRO A 28 -0.81 -0.87 10.33
CA PRO A 28 -0.34 -1.86 11.29
C PRO A 28 -0.81 -3.28 11.01
N THR A 29 -2.01 -3.44 10.43
CA THR A 29 -2.61 -4.73 10.08
C THR A 29 -2.63 -5.01 8.58
N ALA A 30 -1.99 -4.15 7.77
CA ALA A 30 -1.89 -4.25 6.31
C ALA A 30 -3.26 -4.37 5.59
N ASP A 31 -4.30 -3.72 6.13
CA ASP A 31 -5.68 -3.75 5.62
C ASP A 31 -6.32 -2.37 5.51
N SER A 32 -5.52 -1.30 5.49
CA SER A 32 -5.95 0.11 5.47
C SER A 32 -6.78 0.52 6.68
N LYS A 33 -6.59 -0.12 7.84
CA LYS A 33 -7.29 0.23 9.08
C LYS A 33 -6.33 0.77 10.12
N SER A 34 -6.83 1.72 10.91
CA SER A 34 -6.15 2.30 12.05
C SER A 34 -6.94 2.08 13.32
N PRO A 35 -6.28 1.74 14.44
CA PRO A 35 -6.93 1.72 15.75
C PRO A 35 -7.22 3.12 16.30
N GLN A 36 -6.81 4.20 15.60
CA GLN A 36 -7.02 5.58 15.99
C GLN A 36 -8.46 5.85 16.35
N LYS A 37 -8.68 6.54 17.48
CA LYS A 37 -9.96 6.98 17.97
C LYS A 37 -10.04 8.51 18.03
N ASN A 38 -11.22 9.02 18.35
CA ASN A 38 -11.50 10.45 18.52
C ASN A 38 -11.26 11.28 17.26
N LEU A 39 -11.54 10.71 16.07
CA LEU A 39 -11.52 11.50 14.85
C LEU A 39 -12.50 12.66 14.93
N LEU A 40 -12.13 13.78 14.32
CA LEU A 40 -13.06 14.87 14.05
C LEU A 40 -14.23 14.32 13.23
N ARG A 41 -15.46 14.65 13.63
CA ARG A 41 -16.68 14.22 12.95
C ARG A 41 -17.14 15.22 11.88
N GLU A 42 -16.51 16.36 11.82
CA GLU A 42 -16.73 17.43 10.87
C GLU A 42 -15.45 18.28 10.80
N TRP A 43 -15.17 18.87 9.66
CA TRP A 43 -14.04 19.79 9.48
C TRP A 43 -14.54 21.21 9.26
N PRO A 44 -13.76 22.23 9.66
CA PRO A 44 -13.98 23.60 9.21
C PRO A 44 -13.99 23.69 7.66
N ALA A 45 -14.53 24.79 7.13
CA ALA A 45 -14.61 25.00 5.68
C ALA A 45 -13.23 24.97 4.97
N GLU A 46 -12.17 25.39 5.68
CA GLU A 46 -10.79 25.35 5.24
C GLU A 46 -10.14 23.96 5.35
N GLY A 47 -10.85 23.00 5.95
CA GLY A 47 -10.36 21.65 6.24
C GLY A 47 -9.77 21.50 7.64
N PRO A 48 -9.27 20.30 7.98
CA PRO A 48 -8.61 20.05 9.26
C PRO A 48 -7.26 20.78 9.34
N GLU A 49 -6.80 21.06 10.58
CA GLU A 49 -5.58 21.81 10.84
C GLU A 49 -4.35 21.18 10.20
N VAL A 50 -3.63 21.92 9.37
CA VAL A 50 -2.32 21.54 8.84
C VAL A 50 -1.25 21.96 9.83
N LYS A 51 -0.61 20.99 10.48
CA LYS A 51 0.44 21.22 11.48
C LYS A 51 1.74 21.70 10.83
N TRP A 52 2.09 21.12 9.71
CA TRP A 52 3.24 21.50 8.91
C TRP A 52 3.10 21.05 7.45
N THR A 53 3.89 21.69 6.61
CA THR A 53 4.08 21.34 5.20
C THR A 53 5.59 21.29 4.93
N THR A 54 6.08 20.19 4.36
CA THR A 54 7.48 20.02 3.97
C THR A 54 7.61 19.74 2.47
N ALA A 55 8.69 20.20 1.86
CA ALA A 55 8.98 19.89 0.48
C ALA A 55 9.35 18.41 0.32
N VAL A 56 8.86 17.80 -0.73
CA VAL A 56 9.20 16.45 -1.16
C VAL A 56 9.47 16.45 -2.66
N GLY A 57 10.25 15.49 -3.13
CA GLY A 57 10.43 15.22 -4.54
C GLY A 57 9.24 14.50 -5.15
N ILE A 58 9.34 14.19 -6.42
CA ILE A 58 8.30 13.49 -7.16
C ILE A 58 8.15 12.04 -6.69
N GLY A 59 6.92 11.57 -6.46
CA GLY A 59 6.71 10.17 -6.08
C GLY A 59 5.25 9.78 -5.83
N TYR A 60 5.05 8.48 -5.87
CA TYR A 60 3.78 7.78 -5.68
C TYR A 60 3.80 6.89 -4.43
N GLY A 61 4.96 6.71 -3.79
CA GLY A 61 5.11 6.05 -2.51
C GLY A 61 4.61 6.93 -1.35
N GLY A 62 3.98 6.32 -0.37
CA GLY A 62 3.53 6.98 0.85
C GLY A 62 4.55 6.89 1.97
N PRO A 63 4.41 7.71 3.02
CA PRO A 63 5.21 7.63 4.23
C PRO A 63 4.77 6.48 5.13
N VAL A 64 5.66 6.10 6.05
CA VAL A 64 5.36 5.27 7.22
C VAL A 64 5.80 5.99 8.49
N VAL A 65 5.24 5.61 9.63
CA VAL A 65 5.48 6.30 10.90
C VAL A 65 5.79 5.30 12.00
N ARG A 66 6.80 5.60 12.82
CA ARG A 66 7.09 4.91 14.07
C ARG A 66 7.73 5.85 15.08
N ASP A 67 7.28 5.77 16.33
CA ASP A 67 7.86 6.51 17.46
C ASP A 67 8.05 8.01 17.16
N GLY A 68 7.02 8.67 16.60
CA GLY A 68 7.05 10.09 16.26
C GLY A 68 7.98 10.46 15.10
N LYS A 69 8.43 9.49 14.30
CA LYS A 69 9.27 9.69 13.12
C LYS A 69 8.60 9.19 11.86
N VAL A 70 8.67 9.98 10.81
CA VAL A 70 8.14 9.69 9.48
C VAL A 70 9.27 9.24 8.57
N TYR A 71 9.09 8.13 7.86
CA TYR A 71 10.06 7.63 6.90
C TYR A 71 9.44 7.65 5.50
N LEU A 72 10.15 8.25 4.56
CA LEU A 72 9.69 8.42 3.18
C LEU A 72 10.84 8.12 2.21
N LEU A 73 10.60 7.25 1.23
CA LEU A 73 11.50 7.15 0.08
C LEU A 73 11.14 8.27 -0.91
N ASP A 74 12.02 9.23 -1.00
CA ASP A 74 11.87 10.42 -1.83
C ASP A 74 12.77 10.37 -3.07
N ARG A 75 12.45 11.13 -4.13
CA ARG A 75 13.22 11.15 -5.37
C ARG A 75 13.46 12.58 -5.85
N ASP A 76 14.71 12.88 -6.14
CA ASP A 76 15.12 14.02 -6.94
C ASP A 76 15.37 13.54 -8.38
N ALA A 77 14.43 13.83 -9.29
CA ALA A 77 14.51 13.36 -10.66
C ALA A 77 15.60 14.11 -11.48
N GLU A 78 15.92 15.35 -11.13
CA GLU A 78 16.96 16.15 -11.80
C GLU A 78 18.36 15.67 -11.44
N LYS A 79 18.57 15.30 -10.18
CA LYS A 79 19.84 14.73 -9.70
C LYS A 79 19.95 13.22 -9.91
N GLU A 80 18.88 12.59 -10.40
CA GLU A 80 18.79 11.13 -10.56
C GLU A 80 19.17 10.38 -9.28
N THR A 81 18.59 10.79 -8.14
CA THR A 81 18.83 10.18 -6.83
C THR A 81 17.54 9.80 -6.13
N GLU A 82 17.59 8.78 -5.31
CA GLU A 82 16.57 8.49 -4.31
C GLU A 82 17.17 8.69 -2.91
N THR A 83 16.33 9.15 -1.99
CA THR A 83 16.73 9.43 -0.60
C THR A 83 15.72 8.79 0.35
N MET A 84 16.20 7.90 1.23
CA MET A 84 15.43 7.53 2.41
C MET A 84 15.52 8.68 3.40
N ARG A 85 14.40 9.35 3.65
CA ARG A 85 14.30 10.45 4.61
C ARG A 85 13.68 9.97 5.91
N CYS A 86 14.20 10.47 7.03
CA CYS A 86 13.58 10.40 8.34
C CYS A 86 13.24 11.83 8.77
N ILE A 87 11.96 12.06 9.05
CA ILE A 87 11.38 13.38 9.32
C ILE A 87 10.72 13.31 10.70
N ASP A 88 10.85 14.35 11.50
CA ASP A 88 10.18 14.48 12.78
C ASP A 88 8.68 14.72 12.58
N LEU A 89 7.83 13.87 13.14
CA LEU A 89 6.37 13.93 12.97
C LEU A 89 5.77 15.22 13.55
N ALA A 90 6.34 15.76 14.63
CA ALA A 90 5.79 16.95 15.28
C ALA A 90 6.11 18.23 14.51
N THR A 91 7.27 18.30 13.83
CA THR A 91 7.79 19.53 13.24
C THR A 91 7.93 19.52 11.72
N GLY A 92 7.92 18.36 11.07
CA GLY A 92 8.15 18.21 9.64
C GLY A 92 9.60 18.42 9.20
N LYS A 93 10.56 18.50 10.15
CA LYS A 93 11.98 18.70 9.85
C LYS A 93 12.69 17.37 9.64
N ASP A 94 13.62 17.35 8.66
CA ASP A 94 14.48 16.19 8.47
C ASP A 94 15.39 15.97 9.67
N LEU A 95 15.42 14.72 10.15
CA LEU A 95 16.34 14.25 11.18
C LEU A 95 17.61 13.66 10.56
N TRP A 96 17.43 12.89 9.48
CA TRP A 96 18.50 12.36 8.65
C TRP A 96 17.97 11.98 7.24
N GLY A 97 18.90 11.82 6.30
CA GLY A 97 18.63 11.30 4.95
C GLY A 97 19.78 10.44 4.47
N TYR A 98 19.47 9.35 3.78
CA TYR A 98 20.43 8.52 3.07
C TYR A 98 20.12 8.55 1.57
N THR A 99 21.02 9.16 0.80
CA THR A 99 20.87 9.37 -0.65
C THR A 99 21.75 8.40 -1.43
N TYR A 100 21.21 7.84 -2.51
CA TYR A 100 21.94 6.96 -3.42
C TYR A 100 21.58 7.28 -4.89
N PRO A 101 22.46 6.96 -5.85
CA PRO A 101 22.18 7.13 -7.27
C PRO A 101 20.99 6.27 -7.70
N SER A 102 20.09 6.82 -8.50
CA SER A 102 18.94 6.12 -9.06
C SER A 102 18.70 6.68 -10.46
N THR A 103 19.58 6.26 -11.40
CA THR A 103 19.66 6.81 -12.75
C THR A 103 18.58 6.28 -13.67
N GLY A 104 18.34 7.01 -14.75
CA GLY A 104 17.45 6.64 -15.83
C GLY A 104 16.05 7.23 -15.71
N ALA A 105 15.49 7.54 -16.88
CA ALA A 105 14.13 8.02 -17.01
C ALA A 105 13.14 6.84 -17.00
N VAL A 106 12.06 6.99 -16.26
CA VAL A 106 10.96 6.03 -16.21
C VAL A 106 9.64 6.74 -16.48
N MET A 107 8.70 6.03 -17.08
CA MET A 107 7.34 6.53 -17.23
C MET A 107 6.72 6.75 -15.84
N PHE A 108 6.07 7.89 -15.62
CA PHE A 108 5.64 8.35 -14.30
C PHE A 108 6.84 8.48 -13.35
N PRO A 109 7.69 9.49 -13.55
CA PRO A 109 8.90 9.65 -12.76
C PRO A 109 8.58 9.77 -11.26
N GLY A 110 9.42 9.19 -10.41
CA GLY A 110 9.27 9.27 -8.96
C GLY A 110 9.42 7.93 -8.23
N SER A 111 9.64 8.02 -6.92
CA SER A 111 9.66 6.85 -6.04
C SER A 111 8.27 6.19 -5.98
N ARG A 112 8.22 4.87 -5.87
CA ARG A 112 6.96 4.09 -5.86
C ARG A 112 6.78 3.25 -4.61
N SER A 113 7.87 2.90 -3.96
CA SER A 113 7.86 2.06 -2.78
C SER A 113 7.35 2.82 -1.56
N VAL A 114 6.58 2.14 -0.73
CA VAL A 114 6.33 2.53 0.65
C VAL A 114 7.38 1.82 1.50
N PRO A 115 8.11 2.49 2.38
CA PRO A 115 9.04 1.83 3.28
C PRO A 115 8.33 0.88 4.24
N THR A 116 9.07 -0.11 4.77
CA THR A 116 8.58 -1.02 5.82
C THR A 116 9.52 -0.98 7.00
N LEU A 117 8.97 -0.75 8.20
CA LEU A 117 9.70 -0.68 9.46
C LEU A 117 9.59 -2.00 10.22
N ASP A 118 10.74 -2.58 10.61
CA ASP A 118 10.80 -3.76 11.46
C ASP A 118 11.97 -3.64 12.43
N GLY A 119 11.73 -3.74 13.74
CA GLY A 119 12.75 -3.51 14.75
C GLY A 119 13.47 -2.17 14.54
N ASN A 120 14.78 -2.19 14.50
CA ASN A 120 15.63 -1.01 14.29
C ASN A 120 15.93 -0.73 12.81
N TYR A 121 15.16 -1.28 11.88
CA TYR A 121 15.46 -1.17 10.47
C TYR A 121 14.27 -0.62 9.67
N VAL A 122 14.60 0.11 8.59
CA VAL A 122 13.68 0.47 7.52
C VAL A 122 14.15 -0.17 6.22
N TYR A 123 13.21 -0.79 5.51
CA TYR A 123 13.43 -1.43 4.21
C TYR A 123 12.73 -0.63 3.14
N SER A 124 13.41 -0.38 2.02
CA SER A 124 12.82 0.29 0.86
C SER A 124 13.38 -0.24 -0.44
N CYS A 125 12.58 -0.18 -1.49
CA CYS A 125 13.00 -0.63 -2.82
C CYS A 125 12.88 0.53 -3.82
N GLY A 126 14.00 0.98 -4.37
CA GLY A 126 14.05 2.01 -5.39
C GLY A 126 13.47 1.53 -6.73
N HIS A 127 13.17 2.46 -7.64
CA HIS A 127 12.54 2.15 -8.91
C HIS A 127 13.42 1.33 -9.87
N ASN A 128 14.74 1.28 -9.64
CA ASN A 128 15.67 0.41 -10.37
C ASN A 128 15.86 -0.97 -9.73
N GLY A 129 15.13 -1.25 -8.62
CA GLY A 129 15.23 -2.49 -7.87
C GLY A 129 16.29 -2.46 -6.75
N ASP A 130 16.77 -1.28 -6.36
CA ASP A 130 17.74 -1.13 -5.27
C ASP A 130 17.04 -1.27 -3.92
N LEU A 131 17.11 -2.47 -3.35
CA LEU A 131 16.58 -2.80 -2.03
C LEU A 131 17.62 -2.46 -0.96
N TYR A 132 17.24 -1.59 -0.04
CA TYR A 132 18.06 -1.19 1.10
C TYR A 132 17.44 -1.61 2.42
N CYS A 133 18.30 -2.05 3.36
CA CYS A 133 18.04 -2.11 4.79
C CYS A 133 18.88 -1.04 5.46
N ILE A 134 18.23 -0.09 6.11
CA ILE A 134 18.87 1.06 6.76
C ILE A 134 18.57 1.02 8.26
N ASP A 135 19.57 1.20 9.09
CA ASP A 135 19.41 1.36 10.54
C ASP A 135 18.75 2.70 10.84
N ILE A 136 17.59 2.70 11.50
CA ILE A 136 16.80 3.91 11.74
C ILE A 136 17.41 4.87 12.76
N THR A 137 18.36 4.39 13.59
CA THR A 137 19.03 5.21 14.59
C THR A 137 20.14 6.03 13.96
N THR A 138 20.89 5.41 13.04
CA THR A 138 22.09 6.02 12.43
C THR A 138 21.83 6.61 11.06
N GLY A 139 20.75 6.22 10.37
CA GLY A 139 20.47 6.56 8.99
C GLY A 139 21.44 5.92 7.97
N LYS A 140 22.20 4.89 8.39
CA LYS A 140 23.21 4.24 7.53
C LYS A 140 22.70 2.90 7.02
N PRO A 141 23.07 2.50 5.77
CA PRO A 141 22.74 1.20 5.25
C PRO A 141 23.46 0.10 6.03
N VAL A 142 22.72 -0.95 6.36
CA VAL A 142 23.23 -2.19 6.93
C VAL A 142 23.63 -3.14 5.80
N TRP A 143 22.78 -3.23 4.80
CA TRP A 143 23.03 -3.94 3.55
C TRP A 143 22.15 -3.37 2.43
N ASN A 144 22.56 -3.64 1.18
CA ASN A 144 21.75 -3.37 0.00
C ASN A 144 21.92 -4.48 -1.04
N LYS A 145 20.93 -4.61 -1.91
CA LYS A 145 20.93 -5.55 -3.02
C LYS A 145 20.04 -5.02 -4.14
N ASN A 146 20.55 -5.02 -5.38
CA ASN A 146 19.67 -4.77 -6.51
C ASN A 146 18.91 -6.06 -6.85
N ILE A 147 17.59 -6.06 -6.64
CA ILE A 147 16.75 -7.24 -6.86
C ILE A 147 16.41 -7.48 -8.32
N PHE A 148 16.63 -6.52 -9.21
CA PHE A 148 16.39 -6.65 -10.63
C PHE A 148 17.66 -7.11 -11.37
N ALA A 149 18.71 -6.29 -11.40
CA ALA A 149 19.96 -6.63 -12.06
C ALA A 149 20.66 -7.82 -11.39
N GLY A 150 20.61 -7.92 -10.07
CA GLY A 150 21.19 -9.04 -9.30
C GLY A 150 20.55 -10.41 -9.59
N TYR A 151 19.36 -10.43 -10.21
CA TYR A 151 18.68 -11.64 -10.67
C TYR A 151 18.55 -11.74 -12.19
N GLY A 152 19.45 -11.06 -12.92
CA GLY A 152 19.55 -11.17 -14.39
C GLY A 152 18.57 -10.28 -15.15
N GLY A 153 17.96 -9.32 -14.51
CA GLY A 153 17.15 -8.31 -15.20
C GLY A 153 18.04 -7.35 -16.02
N THR A 154 17.69 -7.15 -17.27
CA THR A 154 18.49 -6.30 -18.20
C THR A 154 17.73 -5.09 -18.72
N LYS A 155 16.40 -5.16 -18.79
CA LYS A 155 15.53 -4.08 -19.24
C LYS A 155 14.40 -3.91 -18.24
N LEU A 156 14.35 -2.75 -17.60
CA LEU A 156 13.29 -2.43 -16.66
C LEU A 156 11.91 -2.56 -17.28
N PRO A 157 10.93 -3.04 -16.51
CA PRO A 157 9.52 -2.99 -16.92
C PRO A 157 9.08 -1.57 -17.25
N THR A 158 8.00 -1.43 -18.02
CA THR A 158 7.47 -0.14 -18.49
C THR A 158 7.27 0.87 -17.37
N TRP A 159 6.79 0.41 -16.21
CA TRP A 159 6.59 1.26 -15.04
C TRP A 159 7.61 1.00 -13.94
N ALA A 160 8.84 0.58 -14.33
CA ALA A 160 9.96 0.31 -13.42
C ALA A 160 9.62 -0.72 -12.31
N ILE A 161 10.42 -0.77 -11.26
CA ILE A 161 10.19 -1.64 -10.09
C ILE A 161 9.30 -0.90 -9.09
N SER A 162 8.20 -1.50 -8.68
CA SER A 162 7.21 -0.90 -7.78
C SER A 162 7.03 -1.71 -6.50
N GLN A 163 8.08 -2.37 -6.06
CA GLN A 163 8.01 -3.29 -4.93
C GLN A 163 8.00 -2.58 -3.59
N ILE A 164 7.08 -3.00 -2.74
CA ILE A 164 7.03 -2.67 -1.32
C ILE A 164 7.56 -3.89 -0.57
N PRO A 165 8.67 -3.79 0.16
CA PRO A 165 9.23 -4.91 0.89
C PRO A 165 8.26 -5.40 1.98
N LEU A 166 7.91 -6.68 1.97
CA LEU A 166 7.16 -7.31 3.06
C LEU A 166 8.16 -7.94 4.04
N VAL A 167 8.09 -7.58 5.30
CA VAL A 167 8.91 -8.21 6.35
C VAL A 167 8.03 -9.11 7.21
N TYR A 168 8.40 -10.40 7.29
CA TYR A 168 7.72 -11.36 8.15
C TYR A 168 8.73 -12.37 8.72
N GLY A 169 8.67 -12.62 10.02
CA GLY A 169 9.64 -13.44 10.74
C GLY A 169 11.07 -12.88 10.58
N ASP A 170 11.99 -13.70 10.10
CA ASP A 170 13.39 -13.32 9.85
C ASP A 170 13.67 -12.96 8.38
N LEU A 171 12.62 -12.83 7.56
CA LEU A 171 12.77 -12.65 6.12
C LEU A 171 12.14 -11.34 5.62
N VAL A 172 12.69 -10.83 4.52
CA VAL A 172 12.10 -9.80 3.67
C VAL A 172 11.80 -10.40 2.30
N TYR A 173 10.58 -10.15 1.80
CA TYR A 173 10.06 -10.68 0.54
C TYR A 173 9.85 -9.55 -0.44
N VAL A 174 10.32 -9.75 -1.67
CA VAL A 174 10.13 -8.84 -2.82
C VAL A 174 10.03 -9.66 -4.11
N VAL A 175 9.40 -9.08 -5.13
CA VAL A 175 9.36 -9.69 -6.46
C VAL A 175 10.50 -9.12 -7.31
N ALA A 176 11.35 -10.00 -7.83
CA ALA A 176 12.49 -9.61 -8.66
C ALA A 176 12.06 -9.09 -10.05
N GLN A 177 10.91 -9.54 -10.54
CA GLN A 177 10.36 -9.18 -11.86
C GLN A 177 11.29 -9.51 -13.04
N THR A 178 12.06 -10.58 -12.93
CA THR A 178 13.01 -10.98 -13.96
C THR A 178 12.55 -12.24 -14.72
N PRO A 179 13.07 -12.51 -15.92
CA PRO A 179 12.73 -13.72 -16.66
C PRO A 179 13.18 -15.02 -15.97
N THR A 180 14.03 -14.94 -14.95
CA THR A 180 14.64 -16.11 -14.30
C THR A 180 14.13 -16.34 -12.88
N VAL A 181 13.56 -15.31 -12.23
CA VAL A 181 13.14 -15.36 -10.82
C VAL A 181 11.86 -14.56 -10.64
N GLY A 182 10.89 -15.14 -9.97
CA GLY A 182 9.68 -14.48 -9.51
C GLY A 182 9.90 -13.70 -8.21
N MET A 183 9.52 -14.30 -7.08
CA MET A 183 9.73 -13.74 -5.74
C MET A 183 11.05 -14.24 -5.14
N VAL A 184 11.67 -13.38 -4.33
CA VAL A 184 12.82 -13.73 -3.50
C VAL A 184 12.52 -13.46 -2.04
N ALA A 185 13.02 -14.31 -1.15
CA ALA A 185 13.06 -14.09 0.28
C ALA A 185 14.52 -13.99 0.73
N LEU A 186 14.81 -12.89 1.39
CA LEU A 186 16.16 -12.59 1.89
C LEU A 186 16.14 -12.57 3.41
N ASN A 187 17.23 -12.96 4.05
CA ASN A 187 17.41 -12.73 5.48
C ASN A 187 17.39 -11.23 5.76
N LYS A 188 16.48 -10.78 6.62
CA LYS A 188 16.25 -9.36 6.86
C LYS A 188 17.44 -8.62 7.45
N LYS A 189 18.34 -9.30 8.17
CA LYS A 189 19.53 -8.70 8.82
C LYS A 189 20.74 -8.64 7.90
N THR A 190 20.87 -9.55 6.95
CA THR A 190 22.09 -9.72 6.14
C THR A 190 21.89 -9.50 4.64
N GLY A 191 20.65 -9.51 4.15
CA GLY A 191 20.35 -9.50 2.72
C GLY A 191 20.68 -10.79 1.97
N ALA A 192 21.11 -11.86 2.68
CA ALA A 192 21.41 -13.14 2.07
C ALA A 192 20.13 -13.82 1.56
N GLU A 193 20.20 -14.40 0.34
CA GLU A 193 19.08 -15.16 -0.23
C GLU A 193 18.82 -16.42 0.60
N VAL A 194 17.55 -16.64 0.94
CA VAL A 194 17.09 -17.85 1.65
C VAL A 194 16.36 -18.76 0.67
N TRP A 195 15.44 -18.22 -0.11
CA TRP A 195 14.78 -18.95 -1.19
C TRP A 195 14.33 -18.00 -2.31
N LYS A 196 14.04 -18.56 -3.47
CA LYS A 196 13.41 -17.87 -4.59
C LYS A 196 12.42 -18.77 -5.30
N SER A 197 11.39 -18.20 -5.86
CA SER A 197 10.42 -18.91 -6.69
C SER A 197 10.88 -19.02 -8.13
N ALA A 198 10.24 -19.92 -8.88
CA ALA A 198 10.29 -19.91 -10.34
C ALA A 198 9.83 -18.54 -10.90
N PRO A 199 10.26 -18.17 -12.12
CA PRO A 199 9.81 -16.94 -12.77
C PRO A 199 8.29 -16.96 -13.00
N TYR A 200 7.68 -15.79 -12.98
CA TYR A 200 6.29 -15.62 -13.37
C TYR A 200 6.19 -15.47 -14.89
N ALA A 201 5.06 -15.92 -15.46
CA ALA A 201 4.83 -15.81 -16.90
C ALA A 201 4.75 -14.35 -17.38
N GLU A 202 4.29 -13.46 -16.51
CA GLU A 202 4.16 -12.03 -16.80
C GLU A 202 4.63 -11.18 -15.61
N ILE A 203 5.03 -9.95 -15.93
CA ILE A 203 5.45 -8.96 -14.94
C ILE A 203 4.25 -8.59 -14.06
N THR A 204 4.47 -8.54 -12.75
CA THR A 204 3.51 -7.97 -11.81
C THR A 204 4.08 -6.75 -11.12
N TYR A 205 3.25 -5.74 -10.91
CA TYR A 205 3.57 -4.56 -10.09
C TYR A 205 3.02 -4.68 -8.66
N ALA A 206 2.28 -5.76 -8.38
CA ALA A 206 1.85 -6.07 -7.03
C ALA A 206 3.04 -6.45 -6.14
N SER A 207 2.96 -6.08 -4.89
CA SER A 207 3.92 -6.47 -3.86
C SER A 207 3.43 -7.69 -3.09
N PRO A 208 4.33 -8.49 -2.51
CA PRO A 208 3.94 -9.58 -1.62
C PRO A 208 3.09 -9.09 -0.45
N SER A 209 2.14 -9.90 -0.02
CA SER A 209 1.32 -9.62 1.16
C SER A 209 1.22 -10.86 2.06
N LEU A 210 1.12 -10.63 3.36
CA LEU A 210 0.86 -11.70 4.33
C LEU A 210 -0.64 -11.95 4.38
N VAL A 211 -1.03 -13.21 4.23
CA VAL A 211 -2.41 -13.64 4.36
C VAL A 211 -2.52 -14.81 5.33
N LYS A 212 -3.63 -14.90 6.04
CA LYS A 212 -3.90 -16.02 6.95
C LYS A 212 -4.93 -16.96 6.32
N VAL A 213 -4.57 -18.24 6.21
CA VAL A 213 -5.43 -19.30 5.66
C VAL A 213 -5.54 -20.42 6.67
N SER A 214 -6.74 -20.69 7.18
CA SER A 214 -7.00 -21.73 8.19
C SER A 214 -6.07 -21.65 9.41
N GLY A 215 -5.73 -20.40 9.82
CA GLY A 215 -4.83 -20.13 10.95
C GLY A 215 -3.34 -20.11 10.60
N GLU A 216 -2.94 -20.49 9.38
CA GLU A 216 -1.56 -20.49 8.91
C GLU A 216 -1.24 -19.21 8.13
N ASP A 217 0.00 -18.72 8.29
CA ASP A 217 0.48 -17.53 7.58
C ASP A 217 1.11 -17.94 6.25
N HIS A 218 0.65 -17.33 5.15
CA HIS A 218 1.16 -17.55 3.80
C HIS A 218 1.60 -16.23 3.18
N ILE A 219 2.62 -16.25 2.32
CA ILE A 219 2.99 -15.09 1.49
C ILE A 219 2.21 -15.17 0.19
N SER A 220 1.36 -14.17 -0.05
CA SER A 220 0.55 -14.09 -1.28
C SER A 220 1.15 -13.11 -2.27
N ILE A 221 0.99 -13.43 -3.56
CA ILE A 221 1.33 -12.55 -4.68
C ILE A 221 0.28 -12.61 -5.78
N VAL A 222 -0.03 -11.46 -6.37
CA VAL A 222 -0.90 -11.36 -7.54
C VAL A 222 -0.03 -11.21 -8.78
N VAL A 223 -0.12 -12.16 -9.71
CA VAL A 223 0.64 -12.20 -10.97
C VAL A 223 -0.27 -11.81 -12.13
N SER A 224 0.22 -10.96 -13.03
CA SER A 224 -0.54 -10.48 -14.19
C SER A 224 -0.83 -11.58 -15.23
N SER A 225 -1.91 -11.43 -15.98
CA SER A 225 -2.18 -12.19 -17.21
C SER A 225 -1.35 -11.65 -18.37
N THR A 226 -1.17 -12.45 -19.42
CA THR A 226 -0.50 -11.99 -20.63
C THR A 226 -1.30 -10.84 -21.30
N ASN A 227 -0.57 -9.82 -21.76
CA ASN A 227 -1.17 -8.75 -22.55
C ASN A 227 -1.24 -9.17 -24.02
N ALA A 228 -2.39 -9.68 -24.44
CA ALA A 228 -2.62 -10.11 -25.85
C ALA A 228 -2.44 -8.98 -26.88
N VAL A 229 -2.52 -7.72 -26.47
CA VAL A 229 -2.33 -6.56 -27.37
C VAL A 229 -0.84 -6.31 -27.62
N GLN A 230 0.00 -6.49 -26.60
CA GLN A 230 1.45 -6.31 -26.71
C GLN A 230 2.17 -7.56 -27.24
N ASN A 231 1.66 -8.75 -26.95
CA ASN A 231 2.19 -10.04 -27.37
C ASN A 231 1.39 -10.62 -28.54
N ARG A 232 1.38 -9.91 -29.69
CA ARG A 232 0.67 -10.34 -30.89
C ARG A 232 1.07 -11.76 -31.31
N GLY A 233 0.13 -12.71 -31.20
CA GLY A 233 0.33 -14.11 -31.58
C GLY A 233 0.72 -15.06 -30.44
N ALA A 234 0.95 -14.58 -29.23
CA ALA A 234 1.12 -15.47 -28.07
C ALA A 234 -0.26 -15.95 -27.55
N ALA A 235 -0.31 -17.21 -27.09
CA ALA A 235 -1.49 -17.72 -26.41
C ALA A 235 -1.76 -16.90 -25.13
N LYS A 236 -3.03 -16.55 -24.89
CA LYS A 236 -3.44 -15.87 -23.66
C LYS A 236 -3.18 -16.80 -22.49
N GLN A 237 -2.41 -16.32 -21.50
CA GLN A 237 -2.28 -16.95 -20.19
C GLN A 237 -2.98 -16.11 -19.15
N MET A 238 -3.79 -16.76 -18.34
CA MET A 238 -4.42 -16.10 -17.18
C MET A 238 -3.35 -15.74 -16.15
N GLY A 239 -3.59 -14.67 -15.43
CA GLY A 239 -2.84 -14.33 -14.24
C GLY A 239 -3.21 -15.25 -13.08
N ARG A 240 -2.45 -15.15 -12.00
CA ARG A 240 -2.56 -16.05 -10.84
C ARG A 240 -2.52 -15.25 -9.55
N VAL A 241 -3.23 -15.73 -8.53
CA VAL A 241 -2.94 -15.37 -7.15
C VAL A 241 -2.33 -16.59 -6.48
N ILE A 242 -1.10 -16.47 -6.00
CA ILE A 242 -0.33 -17.60 -5.48
C ILE A 242 -0.06 -17.39 -4.00
N GLY A 243 -0.21 -18.44 -3.20
CA GLY A 243 0.20 -18.49 -1.81
C GLY A 243 1.39 -19.40 -1.60
N TYR A 244 2.42 -18.90 -0.93
CA TYR A 244 3.67 -19.62 -0.62
C TYR A 244 3.82 -19.86 0.87
N ASP A 245 4.48 -20.99 1.20
CA ASP A 245 5.03 -21.19 2.53
C ASP A 245 6.13 -20.14 2.79
N PRO A 246 6.01 -19.35 3.87
CA PRO A 246 6.94 -18.25 4.13
C PRO A 246 8.41 -18.70 4.26
N LYS A 247 8.66 -19.87 4.83
CA LYS A 247 10.01 -20.33 5.16
C LYS A 247 10.73 -20.99 3.99
N THR A 248 9.97 -21.70 3.15
CA THR A 248 10.54 -22.57 2.11
C THR A 248 10.32 -22.06 0.70
N GLY A 249 9.37 -21.15 0.49
CA GLY A 249 8.96 -20.69 -0.84
C GLY A 249 8.20 -21.75 -1.64
N LYS A 250 7.74 -22.83 -0.99
CA LYS A 250 6.89 -23.84 -1.64
C LYS A 250 5.54 -23.20 -1.95
N GLU A 251 5.09 -23.33 -3.20
CA GLU A 251 3.72 -22.98 -3.59
C GLU A 251 2.73 -23.90 -2.88
N LEU A 252 1.82 -23.32 -2.11
CA LEU A 252 0.83 -24.04 -1.33
C LEU A 252 -0.52 -24.10 -2.06
N TRP A 253 -0.90 -23.01 -2.72
CA TRP A 253 -2.14 -22.89 -3.48
C TRP A 253 -2.02 -21.83 -4.56
N SER A 254 -2.92 -21.91 -5.54
CA SER A 254 -3.01 -20.95 -6.64
C SER A 254 -4.47 -20.78 -7.06
N TYR A 255 -4.89 -19.54 -7.29
CA TYR A 255 -6.09 -19.18 -8.01
C TYR A 255 -5.68 -18.73 -9.41
N ASP A 256 -6.03 -19.50 -10.44
CA ASP A 256 -5.46 -19.41 -11.79
C ASP A 256 -6.38 -18.71 -12.82
N ASN A 257 -7.45 -18.03 -12.36
CA ASN A 257 -8.44 -17.37 -13.22
C ASN A 257 -8.46 -15.86 -13.05
N TRP A 258 -7.26 -15.22 -12.95
CA TRP A 258 -7.15 -13.77 -12.84
C TRP A 258 -6.80 -13.13 -14.18
N ASP A 259 -7.74 -12.38 -14.79
CA ASP A 259 -7.53 -11.72 -16.08
C ASP A 259 -7.21 -10.23 -15.90
N CYS A 260 -6.01 -9.91 -15.48
CA CYS A 260 -5.53 -8.55 -15.41
C CYS A 260 -4.06 -8.47 -15.85
N HIS A 261 -3.82 -7.77 -16.97
CA HIS A 261 -2.47 -7.65 -17.54
C HIS A 261 -1.57 -6.64 -16.84
N ILE A 262 -2.11 -5.85 -15.90
CA ILE A 262 -1.36 -4.89 -15.06
C ILE A 262 -1.89 -5.02 -13.63
N SER A 263 -1.39 -6.01 -12.91
CA SER A 263 -1.73 -6.22 -11.50
C SER A 263 -0.83 -5.37 -10.62
N CYS A 264 -1.41 -4.51 -9.77
CA CYS A 264 -0.68 -3.64 -8.86
C CYS A 264 -1.08 -3.86 -7.39
N ALA A 265 -2.34 -4.19 -7.15
CA ALA A 265 -2.88 -4.35 -5.80
C ALA A 265 -2.63 -5.75 -5.24
N PRO A 266 -2.26 -5.90 -3.97
CA PRO A 266 -2.35 -7.17 -3.27
C PRO A 266 -3.82 -7.57 -3.05
N VAL A 267 -4.06 -8.79 -2.59
CA VAL A 267 -5.41 -9.26 -2.25
C VAL A 267 -5.97 -8.58 -1.00
N THR A 268 -7.28 -8.45 -0.92
CA THR A 268 -8.00 -8.06 0.29
C THR A 268 -8.58 -9.30 0.97
N ALA A 269 -8.20 -9.55 2.21
CA ALA A 269 -8.80 -10.63 3.02
C ALA A 269 -10.20 -10.22 3.51
N ALA A 270 -11.18 -11.12 3.35
CA ALA A 270 -12.58 -10.88 3.70
C ALA A 270 -13.15 -11.89 4.71
N GLY A 271 -12.29 -12.53 5.51
CA GLY A 271 -12.66 -13.58 6.45
C GLY A 271 -12.87 -14.95 5.79
N ASP A 272 -12.95 -16.00 6.59
CA ASP A 272 -13.24 -17.37 6.16
C ASP A 272 -12.39 -17.87 4.99
N ASN A 273 -11.10 -17.50 4.96
CA ASN A 273 -10.16 -17.77 3.87
C ASN A 273 -10.63 -17.24 2.49
N LYS A 274 -11.48 -16.22 2.47
CA LYS A 274 -11.95 -15.56 1.25
C LYS A 274 -11.09 -14.34 0.95
N PHE A 275 -10.75 -14.20 -0.32
CA PHE A 275 -9.87 -13.14 -0.80
C PHE A 275 -10.48 -12.48 -2.04
N LEU A 276 -10.45 -11.15 -2.07
CA LEU A 276 -10.80 -10.36 -3.23
C LEU A 276 -9.53 -9.84 -3.90
N VAL A 277 -9.38 -10.08 -5.19
CA VAL A 277 -8.37 -9.44 -6.04
C VAL A 277 -9.06 -8.41 -6.94
N VAL A 278 -8.43 -7.25 -7.13
CA VAL A 278 -8.98 -6.14 -7.92
C VAL A 278 -7.98 -5.68 -8.97
N GLY A 279 -8.49 -5.15 -10.08
CA GLY A 279 -7.69 -4.60 -11.18
C GLY A 279 -8.37 -3.40 -11.83
N GLY A 280 -7.54 -2.56 -12.45
CA GLY A 280 -7.98 -1.46 -13.31
C GLY A 280 -8.32 -1.91 -14.73
N TYR A 281 -8.48 -0.93 -15.64
CA TYR A 281 -8.68 -1.18 -17.08
C TYR A 281 -9.86 -2.09 -17.40
N GLU A 282 -10.97 -1.92 -16.70
CA GLU A 282 -12.20 -2.71 -16.84
C GLU A 282 -12.03 -4.21 -16.55
N ARG A 283 -10.97 -4.58 -15.80
CA ARG A 283 -10.73 -5.97 -15.41
C ARG A 283 -11.55 -6.38 -14.19
N GLY A 284 -11.93 -5.41 -13.36
CA GLY A 284 -12.85 -5.61 -12.27
C GLY A 284 -12.25 -6.32 -11.07
N ALA A 285 -12.97 -7.31 -10.54
CA ALA A 285 -12.60 -8.06 -9.37
C ALA A 285 -12.94 -9.55 -9.50
N SER A 286 -12.16 -10.38 -8.84
CA SER A 286 -12.46 -11.80 -8.62
C SER A 286 -12.42 -12.11 -7.13
N MET A 287 -13.42 -12.81 -6.63
CA MET A 287 -13.44 -13.34 -5.27
C MET A 287 -13.27 -14.84 -5.29
N PHE A 288 -12.35 -15.34 -4.48
CA PHE A 288 -12.09 -16.77 -4.34
C PHE A 288 -11.89 -17.15 -2.88
N GLN A 289 -12.05 -18.43 -2.58
CA GLN A 289 -11.80 -19.01 -1.27
C GLN A 289 -10.68 -20.04 -1.35
N VAL A 290 -9.77 -20.03 -0.38
CA VAL A 290 -8.76 -21.08 -0.20
C VAL A 290 -9.30 -22.11 0.79
N ILE A 291 -9.29 -23.37 0.39
CA ILE A 291 -9.84 -24.49 1.16
C ILE A 291 -8.69 -25.41 1.55
N LYS A 292 -8.55 -25.68 2.86
CA LYS A 292 -7.59 -26.66 3.36
C LYS A 292 -8.27 -28.03 3.43
N GLY A 293 -7.74 -29.02 2.73
CA GLY A 293 -8.19 -30.39 2.76
C GLY A 293 -7.81 -31.11 4.06
N ALA A 294 -8.44 -32.23 4.33
CA ALA A 294 -8.15 -33.05 5.49
C ALA A 294 -6.72 -33.65 5.46
N ASP A 295 -6.15 -33.78 4.28
CA ASP A 295 -4.77 -34.22 4.03
C ASP A 295 -3.73 -33.09 4.18
N GLY A 296 -4.17 -31.87 4.51
CA GLY A 296 -3.33 -30.70 4.66
C GLY A 296 -3.00 -29.99 3.33
N THR A 297 -3.48 -30.47 2.20
CA THR A 297 -3.34 -29.78 0.91
C THR A 297 -4.32 -28.60 0.81
N PHE A 298 -3.99 -27.63 -0.07
CA PHE A 298 -4.85 -26.46 -0.31
C PHE A 298 -5.37 -26.49 -1.74
N SER A 299 -6.61 -26.03 -1.90
CA SER A 299 -7.27 -25.81 -3.19
C SER A 299 -7.95 -24.45 -3.18
N THR A 300 -8.32 -23.96 -4.36
CA THR A 300 -9.05 -22.69 -4.50
C THR A 300 -10.39 -22.91 -5.16
N LYS A 301 -11.38 -22.11 -4.75
CA LYS A 301 -12.72 -22.08 -5.34
C LYS A 301 -13.07 -20.64 -5.70
N GLU A 302 -13.37 -20.38 -6.96
CA GLU A 302 -13.94 -19.12 -7.39
C GLU A 302 -15.34 -18.95 -6.81
N LEU A 303 -15.63 -17.77 -6.28
CA LEU A 303 -16.94 -17.41 -5.74
C LEU A 303 -17.71 -16.53 -6.73
N PHE A 304 -17.07 -15.50 -7.26
CA PHE A 304 -17.60 -14.68 -8.34
C PHE A 304 -16.49 -13.89 -9.07
N VAL A 305 -16.82 -13.44 -10.28
CA VAL A 305 -16.05 -12.46 -11.06
C VAL A 305 -16.98 -11.33 -11.46
N THR A 306 -16.52 -10.09 -11.38
CA THR A 306 -17.29 -8.92 -11.80
C THR A 306 -16.39 -7.88 -12.47
N VAL A 307 -16.89 -7.23 -13.52
CA VAL A 307 -16.24 -6.08 -14.16
C VAL A 307 -16.77 -4.75 -13.65
N GLU A 308 -17.72 -4.79 -12.72
CA GLU A 308 -18.44 -3.62 -12.22
C GLU A 308 -17.78 -2.96 -11.00
N PHE A 309 -16.76 -3.59 -10.43
CA PHE A 309 -16.05 -3.15 -9.24
C PHE A 309 -14.56 -3.45 -9.38
N GLY A 310 -13.68 -2.49 -9.07
CA GLY A 310 -12.24 -2.69 -9.17
C GLY A 310 -11.45 -1.49 -8.66
N ASP A 311 -10.14 -1.63 -8.62
CA ASP A 311 -9.15 -0.59 -8.35
C ASP A 311 -7.87 -0.93 -9.11
N GLN A 312 -7.17 0.08 -9.59
CA GLN A 312 -5.94 -0.16 -10.35
C GLN A 312 -4.73 -0.38 -9.44
N THR A 313 -4.61 0.35 -8.34
CA THR A 313 -3.34 0.47 -7.59
C THR A 313 -3.42 0.07 -6.13
N LYS A 314 -4.61 0.00 -5.57
CA LYS A 314 -4.83 -0.30 -4.14
C LYS A 314 -5.73 -1.52 -4.00
N PRO A 315 -5.58 -2.32 -2.94
CA PRO A 315 -6.58 -3.31 -2.58
C PRO A 315 -7.87 -2.61 -2.14
N ALA A 316 -9.00 -3.30 -2.28
CA ALA A 316 -10.26 -2.79 -1.76
C ALA A 316 -10.20 -2.68 -0.22
N LEU A 317 -10.79 -1.63 0.34
CA LEU A 317 -11.00 -1.52 1.78
C LEU A 317 -12.20 -2.39 2.16
N PHE A 318 -12.00 -3.35 3.06
CA PHE A 318 -13.07 -4.23 3.55
C PHE A 318 -13.53 -3.81 4.94
N HIS A 319 -14.85 -3.56 5.10
CA HIS A 319 -15.45 -3.19 6.38
C HIS A 319 -16.90 -3.68 6.49
N ASN A 320 -17.21 -4.41 7.58
CA ASN A 320 -18.58 -4.87 7.89
C ASN A 320 -19.32 -5.55 6.71
N GLY A 321 -18.62 -6.43 6.00
CA GLY A 321 -19.19 -7.14 4.85
C GLY A 321 -19.28 -6.33 3.56
N LEU A 322 -18.70 -5.13 3.52
CA LEU A 322 -18.69 -4.25 2.37
C LEU A 322 -17.25 -4.01 1.89
N PHE A 323 -17.08 -3.93 0.58
CA PHE A 323 -15.85 -3.53 -0.08
C PHE A 323 -15.99 -2.12 -0.66
N TYR A 324 -14.98 -1.30 -0.49
CA TYR A 324 -14.86 0.03 -1.07
C TYR A 324 -13.62 0.08 -1.96
N ALA A 325 -13.75 0.59 -3.18
CA ALA A 325 -12.65 0.70 -4.14
C ALA A 325 -12.84 1.90 -5.07
N MET A 326 -11.73 2.41 -5.63
CA MET A 326 -11.74 3.56 -6.54
C MET A 326 -11.57 3.11 -7.97
N TYR A 327 -12.66 3.05 -8.72
CA TYR A 327 -12.70 2.51 -10.08
C TYR A 327 -12.85 3.62 -11.15
N GLY A 328 -12.04 4.68 -11.00
CA GLY A 328 -12.06 5.84 -11.91
C GLY A 328 -11.31 5.63 -13.22
N THR A 329 -10.41 4.64 -13.30
CA THR A 329 -9.50 4.38 -14.44
C THR A 329 -10.16 3.62 -15.58
N ASN A 330 -11.45 3.42 -15.60
CA ASN A 330 -12.17 2.79 -16.69
C ASN A 330 -12.85 3.84 -17.59
N SER A 331 -13.34 3.41 -18.75
CA SER A 331 -14.04 4.30 -19.69
C SER A 331 -15.33 4.89 -19.08
N ARG A 332 -15.96 4.18 -18.14
CA ARG A 332 -17.20 4.60 -17.46
C ARG A 332 -16.95 5.60 -16.34
N ARG A 333 -15.74 5.63 -15.78
CA ARG A 333 -15.35 6.46 -14.64
C ARG A 333 -16.30 6.26 -13.48
N ASP A 334 -16.24 5.08 -12.88
CA ASP A 334 -17.19 4.66 -11.84
C ASP A 334 -16.94 5.36 -10.49
N GLY A 335 -15.73 5.92 -10.28
CA GLY A 335 -15.39 6.65 -9.06
C GLY A 335 -15.24 5.75 -7.85
N LEU A 336 -15.68 6.20 -6.66
CA LEU A 336 -15.76 5.36 -5.47
C LEU A 336 -16.96 4.43 -5.58
N CYS A 337 -16.70 3.13 -5.40
CA CYS A 337 -17.69 2.07 -5.50
C CYS A 337 -17.82 1.33 -4.16
N CYS A 338 -19.03 0.90 -3.84
CA CYS A 338 -19.30 -0.02 -2.73
C CYS A 338 -19.92 -1.30 -3.28
N MET A 339 -19.45 -2.47 -2.78
CA MET A 339 -19.88 -3.79 -3.20
C MET A 339 -20.07 -4.70 -1.97
N ASP A 340 -21.05 -5.58 -1.98
CA ASP A 340 -21.27 -6.57 -0.94
C ASP A 340 -20.40 -7.83 -1.12
N MET A 341 -20.50 -8.77 -0.18
CA MET A 341 -19.77 -10.05 -0.19
C MET A 341 -20.22 -11.03 -1.29
N ASN A 342 -21.33 -10.74 -1.97
CA ASN A 342 -21.88 -11.55 -3.08
C ASN A 342 -21.51 -11.00 -4.46
N GLY A 343 -20.76 -9.88 -4.51
CA GLY A 343 -20.37 -9.24 -5.75
C GLY A 343 -21.40 -8.26 -6.30
N ASN A 344 -22.45 -7.92 -5.54
CA ASN A 344 -23.42 -6.91 -5.94
C ASN A 344 -22.88 -5.52 -5.66
N VAL A 345 -22.73 -4.71 -6.69
CA VAL A 345 -22.36 -3.29 -6.53
C VAL A 345 -23.58 -2.53 -6.06
N LEU A 346 -23.48 -1.95 -4.87
CA LEU A 346 -24.59 -1.27 -4.21
C LEU A 346 -24.73 0.18 -4.69
N TRP A 347 -23.60 0.87 -4.87
CA TRP A 347 -23.56 2.23 -5.38
C TRP A 347 -22.19 2.60 -5.97
N LYS A 348 -22.17 3.69 -6.76
CA LYS A 348 -21.00 4.30 -7.40
C LYS A 348 -21.14 5.82 -7.38
N THR A 349 -20.08 6.57 -7.10
CA THR A 349 -20.09 8.04 -7.23
C THR A 349 -19.99 8.51 -8.68
N LYS A 350 -19.47 7.65 -9.55
CA LYS A 350 -19.17 7.95 -10.96
C LYS A 350 -18.21 9.15 -11.10
N ARG A 351 -18.65 10.19 -11.80
CA ARG A 351 -17.81 11.36 -12.15
C ARG A 351 -17.89 12.50 -11.15
N ALA A 352 -18.83 12.45 -10.21
CA ALA A 352 -19.06 13.55 -9.28
C ALA A 352 -19.36 13.03 -7.85
N PRO A 353 -18.33 12.93 -6.98
CA PRO A 353 -16.90 13.13 -7.25
C PRO A 353 -16.27 11.93 -7.99
N ASN A 354 -15.23 12.22 -8.79
CA ASN A 354 -14.46 11.17 -9.47
C ASN A 354 -13.29 10.77 -8.59
N PHE A 355 -13.35 9.57 -8.02
CA PHE A 355 -12.23 8.94 -7.32
C PHE A 355 -11.44 8.03 -8.28
N ASP A 356 -10.14 8.28 -8.38
CA ASP A 356 -9.25 7.50 -9.24
C ASP A 356 -7.84 7.36 -8.65
N LYS A 357 -7.46 6.15 -8.27
CA LYS A 357 -6.15 5.83 -7.71
C LYS A 357 -5.76 6.58 -6.42
N GLY A 358 -6.73 7.13 -5.71
CA GLY A 358 -6.52 7.71 -4.39
C GLY A 358 -6.17 6.66 -3.33
N SER A 359 -6.31 7.02 -2.08
CA SER A 359 -6.05 6.11 -0.95
C SER A 359 -7.14 6.24 0.10
N MET A 360 -7.38 5.19 0.86
CA MET A 360 -8.38 5.14 1.93
C MET A 360 -7.79 4.57 3.20
N ILE A 361 -8.21 5.13 4.34
CA ILE A 361 -7.96 4.58 5.69
C ILE A 361 -9.28 4.57 6.45
N LEU A 362 -9.64 3.43 7.01
CA LEU A 362 -10.73 3.30 7.97
C LEU A 362 -10.19 3.54 9.38
N ALA A 363 -10.74 4.50 10.09
CA ALA A 363 -10.42 4.78 11.49
C ALA A 363 -11.66 5.29 12.22
N ASP A 364 -11.87 4.87 13.47
CA ASP A 364 -12.97 5.31 14.33
C ASP A 364 -14.36 5.26 13.68
N GLY A 365 -14.57 4.27 12.79
CA GLY A 365 -15.81 4.07 12.04
C GLY A 365 -16.01 4.99 10.84
N LEU A 366 -15.01 5.80 10.46
CA LEU A 366 -15.03 6.70 9.30
C LEU A 366 -13.94 6.35 8.30
N ILE A 367 -14.14 6.70 7.04
CA ILE A 367 -13.14 6.58 5.97
C ILE A 367 -12.54 7.96 5.71
N LEU A 368 -11.22 8.07 5.88
CA LEU A 368 -10.39 9.15 5.35
C LEU A 368 -9.96 8.74 3.95
N ALA A 369 -10.25 9.56 2.94
CA ALA A 369 -9.96 9.21 1.54
C ALA A 369 -9.38 10.40 0.77
N THR A 370 -8.44 10.13 -0.17
CA THR A 370 -8.06 11.08 -1.22
C THR A 370 -8.64 10.60 -2.54
N ASP A 371 -9.00 11.51 -3.43
CA ASP A 371 -9.58 11.19 -4.74
C ASP A 371 -8.56 10.82 -5.83
N GLY A 372 -7.26 10.89 -5.48
CA GLY A 372 -6.16 10.75 -6.44
C GLY A 372 -5.86 12.03 -7.24
N ALA A 373 -6.58 13.10 -6.93
CA ALA A 373 -6.37 14.46 -7.44
C ALA A 373 -6.01 15.39 -6.28
N ASP A 374 -6.90 16.32 -5.91
CA ASP A 374 -6.55 17.43 -5.03
C ASP A 374 -7.23 17.37 -3.65
N THR A 375 -8.20 16.48 -3.44
CA THR A 375 -9.13 16.59 -2.32
C THR A 375 -9.02 15.45 -1.34
N LEU A 376 -9.03 15.80 -0.05
CA LEU A 376 -9.21 14.89 1.09
C LEU A 376 -10.69 14.87 1.48
N TYR A 377 -11.21 13.69 1.77
CA TYR A 377 -12.60 13.43 2.16
C TYR A 377 -12.68 12.73 3.51
N LEU A 378 -13.71 13.06 4.27
CA LEU A 378 -14.21 12.30 5.41
C LEU A 378 -15.56 11.69 5.02
N ILE A 379 -15.69 10.37 5.08
CA ILE A 379 -16.83 9.64 4.54
C ILE A 379 -17.37 8.68 5.60
N GLU A 380 -18.69 8.61 5.75
CA GLU A 380 -19.37 7.58 6.55
C GLU A 380 -19.52 6.30 5.70
N PRO A 381 -18.98 5.14 6.14
CA PRO A 381 -19.20 3.87 5.45
C PRO A 381 -20.68 3.50 5.44
N SER A 382 -21.26 3.21 4.26
CA SER A 382 -22.68 2.89 4.14
C SER A 382 -22.95 1.94 2.96
N ALA A 383 -23.91 1.04 3.11
CA ALA A 383 -24.49 0.25 2.02
C ALA A 383 -25.51 1.02 1.19
N GLU A 384 -26.12 2.05 1.77
CA GLU A 384 -27.26 2.78 1.17
C GLU A 384 -26.84 3.78 0.10
N GLY A 385 -25.58 4.30 0.15
CA GLY A 385 -25.08 5.30 -0.77
C GLY A 385 -23.80 5.99 -0.29
N TYR A 386 -23.27 6.88 -1.11
CA TYR A 386 -22.13 7.72 -0.79
C TYR A 386 -22.54 8.81 0.21
N LYS A 387 -21.93 8.80 1.39
CA LYS A 387 -22.23 9.74 2.50
C LYS A 387 -20.97 10.55 2.87
N PRO A 388 -20.61 11.60 2.11
CA PRO A 388 -19.52 12.49 2.50
C PRO A 388 -19.94 13.34 3.72
N ILE A 389 -19.02 13.49 4.67
CA ILE A 389 -19.21 14.34 5.86
C ILE A 389 -18.51 15.69 5.64
N SER A 390 -17.25 15.65 5.21
CA SER A 390 -16.43 16.85 4.97
C SER A 390 -15.47 16.62 3.82
N THR A 391 -15.05 17.71 3.17
CA THR A 391 -14.06 17.69 2.08
C THR A 391 -13.12 18.90 2.22
N ALA A 392 -11.86 18.74 1.80
CA ALA A 392 -10.90 19.83 1.79
C ALA A 392 -9.86 19.67 0.65
N PRO A 393 -9.57 20.71 -0.16
CA PRO A 393 -8.65 20.64 -1.29
C PRO A 393 -7.19 20.76 -0.83
N LEU A 394 -6.76 19.90 0.08
CA LEU A 394 -5.45 19.98 0.76
C LEU A 394 -4.26 19.58 -0.11
N LEU A 395 -4.49 18.92 -1.24
CA LEU A 395 -3.44 18.48 -2.17
C LEU A 395 -3.35 19.37 -3.42
N ALA A 396 -4.16 20.43 -3.50
CA ALA A 396 -4.14 21.39 -4.61
C ALA A 396 -2.76 22.09 -4.75
N GLY A 397 -2.42 22.50 -5.97
CA GLY A 397 -1.20 23.23 -6.29
C GLY A 397 0.07 22.38 -6.47
N GLY A 398 -0.04 21.05 -6.46
CA GLY A 398 1.06 20.17 -6.85
C GLY A 398 1.34 20.27 -8.36
N ALA A 399 2.63 20.22 -8.77
CA ALA A 399 2.97 20.16 -10.17
C ALA A 399 2.40 18.89 -10.81
N GLY A 400 1.68 19.03 -11.91
CA GLY A 400 1.25 17.89 -12.71
C GLY A 400 2.48 17.18 -13.29
N THR A 401 2.52 15.85 -13.24
CA THR A 401 3.74 15.09 -13.53
C THR A 401 3.56 14.00 -14.57
N SER A 402 2.37 13.79 -15.06
CA SER A 402 2.15 12.76 -16.06
C SER A 402 1.50 13.32 -17.30
N GLU A 403 2.18 13.18 -18.42
CA GLU A 403 1.60 13.32 -19.74
C GLU A 403 1.01 11.98 -20.19
N MET A 404 -0.32 11.83 -20.11
CA MET A 404 -1.03 10.84 -20.90
C MET A 404 -1.87 11.59 -21.94
N GLY A 405 -1.48 11.46 -23.21
CA GLY A 405 -2.19 12.11 -24.32
C GLY A 405 -2.17 13.64 -24.26
N GLY A 406 -1.07 14.26 -23.81
CA GLY A 406 -0.93 15.72 -23.76
C GLY A 406 -1.69 16.41 -22.61
N ARG A 407 -2.19 15.67 -21.63
CA ARG A 407 -2.80 16.20 -20.41
C ARG A 407 -1.91 15.94 -19.21
N MET A 408 -1.50 17.02 -18.54
CA MET A 408 -0.91 16.93 -17.20
C MET A 408 -1.99 16.48 -16.21
N THR A 409 -1.74 15.41 -15.47
CA THR A 409 -2.62 14.95 -14.38
C THR A 409 -1.91 15.17 -13.06
N ASN A 410 -2.62 15.61 -12.02
CA ASN A 410 -2.02 15.82 -10.71
C ASN A 410 -1.53 14.51 -10.07
N GLY A 411 -2.12 13.38 -10.39
CA GLY A 411 -1.61 12.04 -10.07
C GLY A 411 -1.23 11.82 -8.60
N ASN A 412 -1.98 12.39 -7.65
CA ASN A 412 -1.72 12.31 -6.21
C ASN A 412 -2.15 10.94 -5.65
N TRP A 413 -1.43 9.89 -6.05
CA TRP A 413 -1.79 8.49 -5.78
C TRP A 413 -1.07 7.88 -4.59
N ALA A 414 -0.29 8.67 -3.86
CA ALA A 414 0.47 8.17 -2.72
C ALA A 414 -0.46 7.63 -1.63
N PRO A 415 -0.15 6.47 -1.03
CA PRO A 415 -0.85 5.97 0.14
C PRO A 415 -0.80 6.95 1.30
N LEU A 416 -1.91 7.02 2.03
CA LEU A 416 -2.02 7.75 3.29
C LEU A 416 -1.30 7.02 4.42
N ALA A 417 -0.90 7.76 5.47
CA ALA A 417 -0.49 7.21 6.76
C ALA A 417 -1.18 7.96 7.90
N LEU A 418 -1.64 7.23 8.91
CA LEU A 418 -2.33 7.81 10.08
C LEU A 418 -1.66 7.32 11.36
N ALA A 419 -1.04 8.23 12.07
CA ALA A 419 -0.34 7.94 13.33
C ALA A 419 -0.56 9.07 14.34
N ASP A 420 -0.81 8.73 15.61
CA ASP A 420 -1.00 9.68 16.72
C ASP A 420 -1.96 10.85 16.40
N GLY A 421 -3.04 10.54 15.69
CA GLY A 421 -4.04 11.53 15.29
C GLY A 421 -3.61 12.44 14.12
N MET A 422 -2.42 12.22 13.58
CA MET A 422 -1.86 12.95 12.44
C MET A 422 -1.99 12.14 11.16
N LEU A 423 -2.65 12.70 10.17
CA LEU A 423 -2.75 12.15 8.82
C LEU A 423 -1.66 12.76 7.95
N LEU A 424 -0.85 11.92 7.33
CA LEU A 424 0.16 12.33 6.36
C LEU A 424 -0.40 12.14 4.96
N ILE A 425 -0.41 13.22 4.20
CA ILE A 425 -0.85 13.28 2.79
C ILE A 425 0.22 13.97 1.96
N ARG A 426 0.36 13.58 0.69
CA ARG A 426 1.31 14.23 -0.20
C ARG A 426 0.80 14.39 -1.63
N ASN A 427 1.28 15.44 -2.30
CA ASN A 427 1.33 15.55 -3.75
C ASN A 427 2.78 15.35 -4.24
N HIS A 428 3.12 15.79 -5.46
CA HIS A 428 4.46 15.60 -6.04
C HIS A 428 5.50 16.64 -5.62
N THR A 429 5.13 17.61 -4.79
CA THR A 429 6.03 18.69 -4.35
C THR A 429 6.02 18.93 -2.86
N THR A 430 4.94 18.53 -2.18
CA THR A 430 4.78 18.77 -0.74
C THR A 430 4.15 17.57 -0.03
N MET A 431 4.55 17.36 1.21
CA MET A 431 3.86 16.49 2.18
C MET A 431 3.32 17.36 3.31
N LYS A 432 2.09 17.10 3.70
CA LYS A 432 1.40 17.78 4.80
C LYS A 432 1.10 16.81 5.93
N CYS A 433 1.26 17.28 7.15
CA CYS A 433 0.79 16.62 8.36
C CYS A 433 -0.49 17.33 8.81
N VAL A 434 -1.58 16.59 8.86
CA VAL A 434 -2.91 17.12 9.12
C VAL A 434 -3.45 16.52 10.41
N LYS A 435 -3.87 17.35 11.37
CA LYS A 435 -4.49 16.88 12.61
C LYS A 435 -5.95 16.51 12.33
N VAL A 436 -6.27 15.21 12.44
CA VAL A 436 -7.62 14.68 12.17
C VAL A 436 -8.36 14.22 13.42
N THR A 437 -7.81 14.46 14.60
CA THR A 437 -8.42 14.14 15.90
C THR A 437 -8.77 15.39 16.70
N LYS A 438 -9.65 15.21 17.69
CA LYS A 438 -10.02 16.26 18.65
C LYS A 438 -8.84 16.73 19.48
#